data_9d67b72652ed85381d235d1d4e90844e
#
_entry.id   9d67b72652ed85381d235d1d4e90844e
#
_cell.length_a   1.000
_cell.length_b   1.000
_cell.length_c   1.000
_cell.angle_alpha   90.00
_cell.angle_beta   90.00
_cell.angle_gamma   90.00
#
_symmetry.space_group_name_H-M   'P 1'
#
loop_
_entity.id
_entity.type
_entity.pdbx_description
1 polymer ?
#
loop_
_entity_poly.entity_id
_entity_poly.type
_entity_poly.pdbx_seq_one_letter_code
_entity_poly.pdbx_strand_id
1 'polypeptide(L)'
;MSNALGRDLAKLVAAVDAAASECGHGVYGQRFHIMPPAGWLNDPNGLCQAGGMFHAYFQYAPFDVEGGVKVWGHATSRDLMTWDYVGAPLLPDEPFDCHGVYSGSALAEDGRIRVLYTGNVKLSDAEDRKSVV
;
A
#
# COMPACT_ATOMS: atom_id res chain seq x y z
N MET A 1 4.55 -14.61 10.00
CA MET A 1 6.01 -14.30 10.03
C MET A 1 6.42 -14.02 8.60
N SER A 2 6.93 -12.83 8.30
CA SER A 2 7.40 -12.48 6.95
C SER A 2 8.53 -13.42 6.52
N ASN A 3 8.41 -13.99 5.32
CA ASN A 3 9.46 -14.84 4.74
C ASN A 3 10.67 -13.99 4.27
N ALA A 4 11.70 -14.63 3.72
CA ALA A 4 12.91 -13.92 3.28
C ALA A 4 12.61 -12.90 2.16
N LEU A 5 11.75 -13.28 1.21
CA LEU A 5 11.35 -12.43 0.08
C LEU A 5 10.62 -11.18 0.58
N GLY A 6 9.66 -11.34 1.52
CA GLY A 6 8.94 -10.22 2.11
C GLY A 6 9.87 -9.24 2.85
N ARG A 7 10.88 -9.73 3.55
CA ARG A 7 11.86 -8.86 4.21
C ARG A 7 12.72 -8.07 3.21
N ASP A 8 13.08 -8.66 2.09
CA ASP A 8 13.89 -7.98 1.09
C ASP A 8 13.03 -6.99 0.29
N LEU A 9 11.80 -7.34 -0.03
CA LEU A 9 10.83 -6.42 -0.63
C LEU A 9 10.56 -5.22 0.28
N ALA A 10 10.37 -5.43 1.59
CA ALA A 10 10.18 -4.35 2.56
C ALA A 10 11.36 -3.37 2.58
N LYS A 11 12.60 -3.88 2.52
CA LYS A 11 13.79 -3.02 2.43
C LYS A 11 13.83 -2.21 1.14
N LEU A 12 13.47 -2.82 0.01
CA LEU A 12 13.45 -2.14 -1.28
C LEU A 12 12.38 -1.03 -1.30
N VAL A 13 11.17 -1.31 -0.82
CA VAL A 13 10.11 -0.30 -0.70
C VAL A 13 10.58 0.85 0.21
N ALA A 14 11.10 0.54 1.38
CA ALA A 14 11.58 1.56 2.32
C ALA A 14 12.73 2.40 1.73
N ALA A 15 13.61 1.83 0.92
CA ALA A 15 14.68 2.58 0.23
C ALA A 15 14.13 3.53 -0.83
N VAL A 16 13.11 3.12 -1.59
CA VAL A 16 12.41 3.99 -2.56
C VAL A 16 11.70 5.12 -1.83
N ASP A 17 10.96 4.82 -0.76
CA ASP A 17 10.25 5.81 0.03
C ASP A 17 11.21 6.85 0.64
N ALA A 18 12.36 6.42 1.16
CA ALA A 18 13.36 7.30 1.71
C ALA A 18 13.95 8.23 0.64
N ALA A 19 14.35 7.69 -0.53
CA ALA A 19 14.87 8.48 -1.63
C ALA A 19 13.83 9.48 -2.17
N ALA A 20 12.58 9.09 -2.28
CA ALA A 20 11.49 9.97 -2.69
C ALA A 20 11.25 11.09 -1.67
N SER A 21 11.34 10.80 -0.37
CA SER A 21 11.22 11.80 0.68
C SER A 21 12.31 12.87 0.62
N GLU A 22 13.55 12.48 0.27
CA GLU A 22 14.66 13.42 0.07
C GLU A 22 14.43 14.33 -1.15
N CYS A 23 13.87 13.79 -2.23
CA CYS A 23 13.57 14.56 -3.45
C CYS A 23 12.36 15.48 -3.31
N GLY A 24 11.38 15.08 -2.48
CA GLY A 24 10.08 15.74 -2.34
C GLY A 24 9.23 15.69 -3.61
N HIS A 25 8.02 16.22 -3.54
CA HIS A 25 7.07 16.20 -4.68
C HIS A 25 7.22 17.38 -5.65
N GLY A 26 8.20 18.25 -5.42
CA GLY A 26 8.44 19.43 -6.25
C GLY A 26 7.25 20.41 -6.24
N VAL A 27 7.18 21.25 -7.28
CA VAL A 27 6.18 22.33 -7.39
C VAL A 27 4.76 21.82 -7.66
N TYR A 28 4.61 20.59 -8.11
CA TYR A 28 3.32 19.94 -8.38
C TYR A 28 2.82 19.08 -7.24
N GLY A 29 3.54 19.05 -6.11
CA GLY A 29 3.14 18.31 -4.92
C GLY A 29 1.78 18.75 -4.39
N GLN A 30 0.89 17.80 -4.17
CA GLN A 30 -0.45 18.03 -3.63
C GLN A 30 -0.35 18.25 -2.12
N ARG A 31 -1.14 19.17 -1.57
CA ARG A 31 -1.14 19.47 -0.13
C ARG A 31 -2.29 18.83 0.62
N PHE A 32 -3.40 18.56 -0.06
CA PHE A 32 -4.65 18.09 0.52
C PHE A 32 -5.10 16.72 -0.03
N HIS A 33 -4.27 16.10 -0.84
CA HIS A 33 -4.55 14.79 -1.43
C HIS A 33 -3.50 13.80 -0.97
N ILE A 34 -3.91 12.54 -0.83
CA ILE A 34 -2.97 11.46 -0.61
C ILE A 34 -2.14 11.30 -1.89
N MET A 35 -0.84 11.34 -1.72
CA MET A 35 0.12 11.05 -2.79
C MET A 35 1.02 9.89 -2.38
N PRO A 36 1.42 9.03 -3.31
CA PRO A 36 2.44 8.04 -3.03
C PRO A 36 3.79 8.74 -2.90
N PRO A 37 4.75 8.21 -2.14
CA PRO A 37 6.11 8.74 -2.12
C PRO A 37 6.74 8.76 -3.51
N ALA A 38 6.53 7.69 -4.30
CA ALA A 38 7.04 7.52 -5.66
C ALA A 38 6.08 6.66 -6.48
N GLY A 39 6.40 6.40 -7.75
CA GLY A 39 5.72 5.42 -8.59
C GLY A 39 4.25 5.72 -8.83
N TRP A 40 3.39 4.73 -8.59
CA TRP A 40 1.97 4.74 -8.95
C TRP A 40 1.06 4.56 -7.74
N LEU A 41 -0.03 5.34 -7.68
CA LEU A 41 -1.13 5.17 -6.73
C LEU A 41 -2.44 4.99 -7.48
N ASN A 42 -3.22 3.98 -7.09
CA ASN A 42 -4.61 3.81 -7.48
C ASN A 42 -5.44 3.26 -6.30
N ASP A 43 -6.72 3.10 -6.48
CA ASP A 43 -7.68 2.48 -5.56
C ASP A 43 -7.41 2.78 -4.06
N PRO A 44 -7.87 3.91 -3.52
CA PRO A 44 -7.97 4.05 -2.08
C PRO A 44 -8.84 2.93 -1.51
N ASN A 45 -8.36 2.26 -0.49
CA ASN A 45 -9.07 1.14 0.12
C ASN A 45 -8.76 1.04 1.61
N GLY A 46 -9.38 0.10 2.31
CA GLY A 46 -9.14 -0.08 3.73
C GLY A 46 -9.41 1.16 4.58
N LEU A 47 -10.39 2.02 4.19
CA LEU A 47 -10.69 3.24 4.92
C LEU A 47 -11.34 2.92 6.27
N CYS A 48 -10.73 3.38 7.36
CA CYS A 48 -11.29 3.17 8.70
C CYS A 48 -10.84 4.26 9.68
N GLN A 49 -11.46 4.28 10.85
CA GLN A 49 -11.04 5.12 11.97
C GLN A 49 -10.66 4.25 13.15
N ALA A 50 -9.46 4.42 13.68
CA ALA A 50 -8.95 3.69 14.82
C ALA A 50 -8.04 4.59 15.67
N GLY A 51 -8.11 4.45 16.99
CA GLY A 51 -7.22 5.19 17.88
C GLY A 51 -7.30 6.72 17.77
N GLY A 52 -8.42 7.27 17.30
CA GLY A 52 -8.59 8.72 17.09
C GLY A 52 -7.92 9.23 15.80
N MET A 53 -7.48 8.32 14.91
CA MET A 53 -6.89 8.63 13.62
C MET A 53 -7.79 8.10 12.51
N PHE A 54 -7.82 8.79 11.39
CA PHE A 54 -8.32 8.26 10.12
C PHE A 54 -7.17 7.54 9.41
N HIS A 55 -7.48 6.38 8.87
CA HIS A 55 -6.55 5.53 8.14
C HIS A 55 -7.06 5.37 6.71
N ALA A 56 -6.20 5.58 5.75
CA ALA A 56 -6.43 5.30 4.35
C ALA A 56 -5.29 4.42 3.83
N TYR A 57 -5.65 3.28 3.30
CA TYR A 57 -4.72 2.46 2.53
C TYR A 57 -4.97 2.71 1.05
N PHE A 58 -4.01 2.36 0.21
CA PHE A 58 -4.13 2.52 -1.22
C PHE A 58 -3.22 1.53 -1.94
N GLN A 59 -3.61 1.20 -3.16
CA GLN A 59 -2.75 0.44 -4.06
C GLN A 59 -1.52 1.28 -4.39
N TYR A 60 -0.35 0.74 -4.11
CA TYR A 60 0.93 1.41 -4.31
C TYR A 60 1.87 0.53 -5.12
N ALA A 61 2.38 1.03 -6.23
CA ALA A 61 3.44 0.40 -7.01
C ALA A 61 4.70 1.27 -6.94
N PRO A 62 5.62 1.00 -6.00
CA PRO A 62 6.77 1.88 -5.74
C PRO A 62 7.82 1.86 -6.84
N PHE A 63 7.86 0.81 -7.66
CA PHE A 63 8.93 0.56 -8.63
C PHE A 63 8.57 0.92 -10.06
N ASP A 64 7.31 1.30 -10.33
CA ASP A 64 6.83 1.52 -11.68
C ASP A 64 5.78 2.64 -11.71
N VAL A 65 5.92 3.57 -12.64
CA VAL A 65 5.00 4.70 -12.82
C VAL A 65 3.77 4.36 -13.65
N GLU A 66 3.72 3.18 -14.23
CA GLU A 66 2.59 2.67 -15.01
C GLU A 66 1.84 1.53 -14.31
N GLY A 67 2.29 1.15 -13.13
CA GLY A 67 1.70 0.07 -12.35
C GLY A 67 2.72 -0.94 -11.83
N GLY A 68 2.60 -2.22 -12.17
CA GLY A 68 3.50 -3.28 -11.70
C GLY A 68 3.01 -3.94 -10.39
N VAL A 69 3.95 -4.50 -9.63
CA VAL A 69 3.64 -5.20 -8.38
C VAL A 69 3.04 -4.24 -7.36
N LYS A 70 1.88 -4.60 -6.84
CA LYS A 70 1.11 -3.80 -5.88
C LYS A 70 1.41 -4.20 -4.45
N VAL A 71 1.69 -3.19 -3.65
CA VAL A 71 1.67 -3.24 -2.19
C VAL A 71 0.53 -2.36 -1.68
N TRP A 72 0.20 -2.38 -0.40
CA TRP A 72 -0.64 -1.36 0.19
C TRP A 72 0.22 -0.29 0.85
N GLY A 73 0.15 0.93 0.31
CA GLY A 73 0.57 2.12 1.03
C GLY A 73 -0.42 2.48 2.11
N HIS A 74 0.02 3.16 3.14
CA HIS A 74 -0.79 3.58 4.28
C HIS A 74 -0.54 5.04 4.60
N ALA A 75 -1.60 5.81 4.67
CA ALA A 75 -1.59 7.18 5.15
C ALA A 75 -2.53 7.34 6.34
N THR A 76 -2.20 8.27 7.23
CA THR A 76 -3.01 8.63 8.39
C THR A 76 -3.34 10.11 8.42
N SER A 77 -4.48 10.46 9.02
CA SER A 77 -4.92 11.84 9.15
C SER A 77 -5.67 12.05 10.48
N ARG A 78 -5.62 13.28 11.01
CA ARG A 78 -6.46 13.70 12.13
C ARG A 78 -7.68 14.51 11.69
N ASP A 79 -7.65 15.08 10.50
CA ASP A 79 -8.59 16.09 10.01
C ASP A 79 -9.21 15.76 8.64
N LEU A 80 -8.79 14.65 8.00
CA LEU A 80 -9.14 14.25 6.64
C LEU A 80 -8.64 15.20 5.54
N MET A 81 -7.88 16.22 5.91
CA MET A 81 -7.35 17.21 4.96
C MET A 81 -5.85 17.05 4.75
N THR A 82 -5.12 16.84 5.83
CA THR A 82 -3.68 16.60 5.79
C THR A 82 -3.40 15.13 6.08
N TRP A 83 -2.56 14.52 5.25
CA TRP A 83 -2.26 13.11 5.32
C TRP A 83 -0.76 12.87 5.45
N ASP A 84 -0.40 12.05 6.41
CA ASP A 84 0.96 11.60 6.63
C ASP A 84 1.11 10.17 6.10
N TYR A 85 2.01 9.98 5.14
CA TYR A 85 2.38 8.63 4.70
C TYR A 85 3.20 7.94 5.79
N VAL A 86 2.79 6.74 6.17
CA VAL A 86 3.40 6.01 7.30
C VAL A 86 4.04 4.68 6.89
N GLY A 87 4.09 4.40 5.59
CA GLY A 87 4.77 3.22 5.06
C GLY A 87 3.85 2.28 4.26
N ALA A 88 4.38 1.13 3.87
CA ALA A 88 3.65 0.09 3.16
C ALA A 88 3.57 -1.19 4.02
N PRO A 89 2.54 -1.33 4.85
CA PRO A 89 2.45 -2.43 5.82
C PRO A 89 2.06 -3.79 5.23
N LEU A 90 1.51 -3.83 4.02
CA LEU A 90 1.05 -5.05 3.38
C LEU A 90 1.76 -5.27 2.06
N LEU A 91 2.54 -6.33 2.01
CA LEU A 91 3.41 -6.70 0.90
C LEU A 91 3.01 -8.07 0.34
N PRO A 92 3.24 -8.33 -0.97
CA PRO A 92 2.99 -9.64 -1.56
C PRO A 92 4.11 -10.62 -1.18
N ASP A 93 4.04 -11.18 0.00
CA ASP A 93 5.07 -12.05 0.56
C ASP A 93 4.61 -13.50 0.80
N GLU A 94 3.42 -13.83 0.32
CA GLU A 94 2.86 -15.17 0.41
C GLU A 94 2.60 -15.78 -0.99
N PRO A 95 2.53 -17.11 -1.12
CA PRO A 95 2.32 -17.75 -2.41
C PRO A 95 1.01 -17.36 -3.11
N PHE A 96 -0.02 -16.98 -2.36
CA PHE A 96 -1.33 -16.62 -2.89
C PHE A 96 -1.44 -15.14 -3.30
N ASP A 97 -0.43 -14.33 -3.04
CA ASP A 97 -0.41 -12.91 -3.41
C ASP A 97 0.90 -12.46 -4.08
N CYS A 98 1.73 -13.39 -4.49
CA CYS A 98 3.10 -13.14 -4.98
C CYS A 98 3.19 -12.19 -6.20
N HIS A 99 2.08 -11.88 -6.87
CA HIS A 99 2.02 -10.90 -7.96
C HIS A 99 1.31 -9.60 -7.56
N GLY A 100 0.92 -9.47 -6.31
CA GLY A 100 0.39 -8.24 -5.75
C GLY A 100 -0.69 -8.44 -4.71
N VAL A 101 -0.77 -7.51 -3.78
CA VAL A 101 -1.87 -7.35 -2.83
C VAL A 101 -2.84 -6.34 -3.43
N TYR A 102 -4.04 -6.83 -3.83
CA TYR A 102 -5.02 -6.01 -4.51
C TYR A 102 -6.04 -5.43 -3.53
N SER A 103 -6.95 -4.62 -4.04
CA SER A 103 -7.89 -3.86 -3.25
C SER A 103 -8.74 -4.71 -2.31
N GLY A 104 -9.17 -4.10 -1.22
CA GLY A 104 -9.95 -4.73 -0.19
C GLY A 104 -10.52 -3.71 0.79
N SER A 105 -10.72 -4.13 2.03
CA SER A 105 -11.31 -3.30 3.08
C SER A 105 -10.57 -3.44 4.40
N ALA A 106 -10.85 -2.52 5.33
CA ALA A 106 -10.36 -2.60 6.70
C ALA A 106 -11.50 -2.42 7.70
N LEU A 107 -11.35 -3.08 8.83
CA LEU A 107 -12.24 -2.96 9.97
C LEU A 107 -11.40 -2.67 11.22
N ALA A 108 -11.78 -1.62 11.95
CA ALA A 108 -11.21 -1.34 13.26
C ALA A 108 -12.01 -2.09 14.32
N GLU A 109 -11.36 -3.01 15.01
CA GLU A 109 -11.96 -3.88 16.03
C GLU A 109 -10.96 -4.13 17.15
N ASP A 110 -11.38 -4.02 18.39
CA ASP A 110 -10.57 -4.32 19.60
C ASP A 110 -9.19 -3.65 19.62
N GLY A 111 -9.13 -2.37 19.18
CA GLY A 111 -7.89 -1.59 19.12
C GLY A 111 -6.90 -2.04 18.04
N ARG A 112 -7.35 -2.86 17.11
CA ARG A 112 -6.58 -3.35 15.97
C ARG A 112 -7.27 -2.97 14.67
N ILE A 113 -6.50 -2.90 13.59
CA ILE A 113 -7.05 -2.80 12.24
C ILE A 113 -6.88 -4.17 11.60
N ARG A 114 -8.02 -4.78 11.24
CA ARG A 114 -8.06 -6.01 10.46
C ARG A 114 -8.28 -5.65 9.00
N VAL A 115 -7.47 -6.17 8.12
CA VAL A 115 -7.61 -5.97 6.68
C VAL A 115 -8.05 -7.26 6.01
N LEU A 116 -8.92 -7.12 5.00
CA LEU A 116 -9.29 -8.18 4.07
C LEU A 116 -8.93 -7.68 2.69
N TYR A 117 -8.11 -8.40 1.98
CA TYR A 117 -7.58 -7.98 0.69
C TYR A 117 -7.66 -9.09 -0.36
N THR A 118 -7.41 -8.74 -1.60
CA THR A 118 -7.35 -9.72 -2.69
C THR A 118 -5.89 -10.05 -2.99
N GLY A 119 -5.48 -11.30 -2.72
CA GLY A 119 -4.21 -11.84 -3.17
C GLY A 119 -4.26 -12.16 -4.65
N ASN A 120 -3.23 -11.76 -5.40
CA ASN A 120 -3.16 -11.97 -6.84
C ASN A 120 -1.99 -12.88 -7.24
N VAL A 121 -2.30 -13.88 -8.07
CA VAL A 121 -1.32 -14.76 -8.69
C VAL A 121 -1.60 -14.86 -10.19
N LYS A 122 -0.65 -14.41 -11.01
CA LYS A 122 -0.68 -14.56 -12.47
C LYS A 122 0.10 -15.81 -12.84
N LEU A 123 -0.58 -16.81 -13.39
CA LEU A 123 0.05 -18.05 -13.84
C LEU A 123 0.54 -17.95 -15.29
N SER A 124 -0.12 -17.12 -16.10
CA SER A 124 0.25 -16.82 -17.49
C SER A 124 -0.44 -15.51 -17.89
N ASP A 125 -0.13 -14.96 -19.06
CA ASP A 125 -0.82 -13.77 -19.59
C ASP A 125 -2.33 -13.97 -19.79
N ALA A 126 -2.79 -15.23 -19.80
CA ALA A 126 -4.20 -15.59 -19.96
C ALA A 126 -4.89 -16.00 -18.64
N GLU A 127 -4.15 -16.29 -17.58
CA GLU A 127 -4.70 -16.75 -16.30
C GLU A 127 -4.29 -15.84 -15.15
N ASP A 128 -5.28 -15.19 -14.58
CA ASP A 128 -5.17 -14.37 -13.38
C ASP A 128 -6.00 -15.01 -12.26
N ARG A 129 -5.35 -15.45 -11.19
CA ARG A 129 -6.03 -16.05 -10.03
C ARG A 129 -6.04 -15.07 -8.87
N LYS A 130 -7.22 -14.88 -8.31
CA LYS A 130 -7.47 -14.00 -7.16
C LYS A 130 -8.01 -14.79 -5.99
N SER A 131 -7.47 -14.52 -4.82
CA SER A 131 -7.92 -15.09 -3.55
C SER A 131 -8.25 -13.97 -2.57
N VAL A 132 -9.35 -14.11 -1.84
CA VAL A 132 -9.66 -13.20 -0.72
C VAL A 132 -8.99 -13.70 0.54
N VAL A 133 -8.27 -12.85 1.23
CA VAL A 133 -7.48 -13.16 2.42
C VAL A 133 -7.85 -12.23 3.57
#